data_a2818db519dc38875472073e4f6f330f
#
_entry.id   a2818db519dc38875472073e4f6f330f
#
_cell.length_a   1.000
_cell.length_b   1.000
_cell.length_c   1.000
_cell.angle_alpha   90.00
_cell.angle_beta   90.00
_cell.angle_gamma   90.00
#
_symmetry.space_group_name_H-M   'P 1'
#
loop_
_entity.id
_entity.type
_entity.pdbx_description
1 polymer ?
#
loop_
_entity_poly.entity_id
_entity_poly.type
_entity_poly.pdbx_seq_one_letter_code
_entity_poly.pdbx_strand_id
1 'polypeptide(L)'
;DTAVAQAVKFIASQTKGMGGEDHEILDTFPILFVRDHHPADHSSFMENGGIWPAHCVAGTHGGEIHEDLTPYVNEELTFDKGCEKSQEQYSGFDGVNEAGQTLGEILELLDTTDVYVCGIATEYCVRNTCEDLMKAGFKVRLLSDCIAYVDSEGHKKALQEMADEGISVE
;
A
#
# COMPACT_ATOMS: atom_id res chain seq x y z
N ASP A 1 12.42 -8.10 0.27
CA ASP A 1 13.65 -7.46 0.78
C ASP A 1 14.14 -6.29 -0.09
N THR A 2 14.27 -6.45 -1.42
CA THR A 2 14.79 -5.38 -2.28
C THR A 2 13.82 -4.19 -2.36
N ALA A 3 12.54 -4.42 -2.57
CA ALA A 3 11.52 -3.37 -2.66
C ALA A 3 11.42 -2.58 -1.34
N VAL A 4 11.43 -3.26 -0.20
CA VAL A 4 11.44 -2.62 1.13
C VAL A 4 12.68 -1.74 1.31
N ALA A 5 13.87 -2.26 0.98
CA ALA A 5 15.11 -1.49 1.09
C ALA A 5 15.13 -0.24 0.20
N GLN A 6 14.52 -0.29 -0.99
CA GLN A 6 14.37 0.88 -1.87
C GLN A 6 13.33 1.86 -1.33
N ALA A 7 12.20 1.37 -0.79
CA ALA A 7 11.21 2.22 -0.14
C ALA A 7 11.81 3.00 1.04
N VAL A 8 12.57 2.34 1.92
CA VAL A 8 13.30 2.99 3.02
C VAL A 8 14.26 4.07 2.50
N LYS A 9 15.02 3.79 1.42
CA LYS A 9 15.90 4.79 0.80
C LYS A 9 15.13 5.97 0.22
N PHE A 10 14.00 5.72 -0.43
CA PHE A 10 13.14 6.77 -0.97
C PHE A 10 12.65 7.67 0.17
N ILE A 11 12.07 7.11 1.22
CA ILE A 11 11.63 7.84 2.42
C ILE A 11 12.77 8.69 2.97
N ALA A 12 13.93 8.10 3.21
CA ALA A 12 15.10 8.80 3.71
C ALA A 12 15.59 9.93 2.77
N SER A 13 15.36 9.82 1.47
CA SER A 13 15.71 10.87 0.50
C SER A 13 14.79 12.07 0.58
N GLN A 14 13.49 11.86 0.86
CA GLN A 14 12.51 12.92 1.02
C GLN A 14 12.75 13.71 2.31
N THR A 15 13.33 13.08 3.32
CA THR A 15 13.59 13.68 4.64
C THR A 15 14.94 14.41 4.72
N LYS A 16 15.86 14.17 3.80
CA LYS A 16 17.26 14.70 3.75
C LYS A 16 17.40 16.19 3.39
N GLY A 17 16.47 17.01 3.58
CA GLY A 17 16.57 18.46 3.30
C GLY A 17 15.80 19.31 4.29
N MET A 18 15.09 18.67 5.15
CA MET A 18 14.24 19.29 6.16
C MET A 18 14.99 19.19 7.50
N GLY A 19 15.71 20.22 7.85
CA GLY A 19 16.50 20.28 9.10
C GLY A 19 15.60 20.45 10.33
N GLY A 20 14.71 19.50 10.58
CA GLY A 20 13.83 19.44 11.74
C GLY A 20 13.98 18.11 12.49
N GLU A 21 13.41 18.03 13.69
CA GLU A 21 13.28 16.76 14.41
C GLU A 21 12.34 15.82 13.63
N ASP A 22 12.52 14.50 13.75
CA ASP A 22 11.82 13.47 12.94
C ASP A 22 10.29 13.64 12.84
N HIS A 23 9.65 14.26 13.82
CA HIS A 23 8.21 14.56 13.84
C HIS A 23 7.77 15.62 12.80
N GLU A 24 8.56 16.69 12.58
CA GLU A 24 8.20 17.74 11.60
C GLU A 24 8.28 17.23 10.15
N ILE A 25 9.07 16.20 9.92
CA ILE A 25 9.26 15.58 8.60
C ILE A 25 8.03 14.80 8.19
N LEU A 26 7.45 14.02 9.10
CA LEU A 26 6.23 13.24 8.85
C LEU A 26 5.00 14.13 8.63
N ASP A 27 4.99 15.34 9.17
CA ASP A 27 3.92 16.33 8.93
C ASP A 27 3.97 16.93 7.51
N THR A 28 5.14 16.93 6.88
CA THR A 28 5.32 17.50 5.52
C THR A 28 5.30 16.46 4.41
N PHE A 29 5.58 15.19 4.72
CA PHE A 29 5.52 14.05 3.81
C PHE A 29 4.91 12.85 4.56
N PRO A 30 3.60 12.83 4.74
CA PRO A 30 2.95 11.76 5.48
C PRO A 30 3.12 10.42 4.77
N ILE A 31 3.43 9.39 5.55
CA ILE A 31 3.57 8.01 5.07
C ILE A 31 2.36 7.24 5.56
N LEU A 32 1.57 6.73 4.61
CA LEU A 32 0.38 5.96 4.88
C LEU A 32 0.66 4.49 4.57
N PHE A 33 0.36 3.62 5.52
CA PHE A 33 0.51 2.18 5.36
C PHE A 33 -0.83 1.52 5.07
N VAL A 34 -0.82 0.59 4.12
CA VAL A 34 -1.95 -0.29 3.85
C VAL A 34 -1.48 -1.72 3.98
N ARG A 35 -2.20 -2.55 4.72
CA ARG A 35 -1.87 -3.97 4.89
C ARG A 35 -3.10 -4.84 4.76
N ASP A 36 -2.91 -6.07 4.30
CA ASP A 36 -3.92 -7.11 4.42
C ASP A 36 -4.05 -7.53 5.89
N HIS A 37 -5.29 -7.66 6.36
CA HIS A 37 -5.59 -8.06 7.72
C HIS A 37 -6.70 -9.12 7.71
N HIS A 38 -6.36 -10.28 7.09
CA HIS A 38 -7.35 -11.33 6.84
C HIS A 38 -7.72 -12.12 8.09
N PRO A 39 -9.00 -12.44 8.31
CA PRO A 39 -9.36 -13.46 9.28
C PRO A 39 -8.82 -14.84 8.83
N ALA A 40 -8.53 -15.71 9.79
CA ALA A 40 -7.89 -17.02 9.52
C ALA A 40 -8.71 -17.91 8.56
N ASP A 41 -10.01 -17.66 8.45
CA ASP A 41 -10.94 -18.39 7.59
C ASP A 41 -11.41 -17.58 6.37
N HIS A 42 -10.59 -16.63 5.91
CA HIS A 42 -10.90 -15.80 4.75
C HIS A 42 -11.15 -16.63 3.48
N SER A 43 -12.16 -16.24 2.70
CA SER A 43 -12.62 -17.01 1.52
C SER A 43 -11.60 -17.05 0.37
N SER A 44 -10.62 -16.14 0.32
CA SER A 44 -9.56 -16.16 -0.69
C SER A 44 -8.54 -17.28 -0.50
N PHE A 45 -8.48 -17.90 0.68
CA PHE A 45 -7.52 -18.95 0.98
C PHE A 45 -7.93 -20.30 0.37
N MET A 46 -6.94 -21.05 -0.11
CA MET A 46 -7.15 -22.37 -0.74
C MET A 46 -7.94 -23.32 0.17
N GLU A 47 -7.68 -23.28 1.47
CA GLU A 47 -8.38 -24.12 2.47
C GLU A 47 -9.87 -23.79 2.56
N ASN A 48 -10.28 -22.61 2.13
CA ASN A 48 -11.66 -22.12 2.15
C ASN A 48 -12.26 -22.00 0.73
N GLY A 49 -11.61 -22.59 -0.29
CA GLY A 49 -12.07 -22.61 -1.68
C GLY A 49 -11.55 -21.47 -2.56
N GLY A 50 -10.67 -20.63 -2.06
CA GLY A 50 -10.01 -19.56 -2.80
C GLY A 50 -8.77 -20.03 -3.57
N ILE A 51 -8.00 -19.08 -4.06
CA ILE A 51 -6.82 -19.33 -4.91
C ILE A 51 -5.49 -19.04 -4.23
N TRP A 52 -5.51 -18.39 -3.07
CA TRP A 52 -4.31 -17.99 -2.36
C TRP A 52 -3.94 -18.95 -1.24
N PRO A 53 -2.65 -19.21 -0.98
CA PRO A 53 -2.26 -19.79 0.29
C PRO A 53 -2.63 -18.83 1.43
N ALA A 54 -2.82 -19.32 2.64
CA ALA A 54 -3.05 -18.46 3.80
C ALA A 54 -1.87 -17.48 3.96
N HIS A 55 -2.18 -16.17 4.04
CA HIS A 55 -1.21 -15.08 4.15
C HIS A 55 -1.84 -13.91 4.91
N CYS A 56 -1.03 -13.02 5.44
CA CYS A 56 -1.43 -11.79 6.14
C CYS A 56 -2.57 -12.01 7.16
N VAL A 57 -2.53 -13.16 7.86
CA VAL A 57 -3.56 -13.49 8.85
C VAL A 57 -3.43 -12.58 10.06
N ALA A 58 -4.52 -11.94 10.44
CA ALA A 58 -4.61 -11.02 11.57
C ALA A 58 -4.06 -11.64 12.85
N GLY A 59 -3.24 -10.89 13.59
CA GLY A 59 -2.63 -11.33 14.84
C GLY A 59 -1.48 -12.33 14.68
N THR A 60 -1.02 -12.58 13.46
CA THR A 60 0.19 -13.39 13.20
C THR A 60 1.31 -12.51 12.66
N HIS A 61 2.57 -13.00 12.76
CA HIS A 61 3.73 -12.32 12.18
C HIS A 61 3.56 -12.01 10.67
N GLY A 62 2.86 -12.86 9.93
CA GLY A 62 2.59 -12.64 8.50
C GLY A 62 1.65 -11.48 8.20
N GLY A 63 0.90 -10.98 9.18
CA GLY A 63 0.04 -9.80 9.07
C GLY A 63 0.70 -8.50 9.58
N GLU A 64 1.96 -8.55 10.02
CA GLU A 64 2.68 -7.38 10.52
C GLU A 64 3.35 -6.61 9.38
N ILE A 65 3.57 -5.31 9.59
CA ILE A 65 4.39 -4.48 8.70
C ILE A 65 5.86 -4.90 8.86
N HIS A 66 6.60 -4.95 7.75
CA HIS A 66 8.01 -5.34 7.74
C HIS A 66 8.84 -4.51 8.72
N GLU A 67 9.75 -5.17 9.47
CA GLU A 67 10.53 -4.56 10.55
C GLU A 67 11.30 -3.30 10.15
N ASP A 68 11.86 -3.24 8.94
CA ASP A 68 12.58 -2.06 8.43
C ASP A 68 11.68 -0.84 8.18
N LEU A 69 10.37 -1.04 8.07
CA LEU A 69 9.38 0.02 7.87
C LEU A 69 8.72 0.45 9.19
N THR A 70 8.81 -0.35 10.24
CA THR A 70 8.24 -0.06 11.57
C THR A 70 8.60 1.34 12.11
N PRO A 71 9.82 1.88 11.92
CA PRO A 71 10.16 3.23 12.39
C PRO A 71 9.32 4.36 11.80
N TYR A 72 8.65 4.11 10.67
CA TYR A 72 7.84 5.09 9.92
C TYR A 72 6.34 4.91 10.14
N VAL A 73 5.93 3.89 10.91
CA VAL A 73 4.52 3.56 11.13
C VAL A 73 3.89 4.59 12.08
N ASN A 74 2.76 5.14 11.64
CA ASN A 74 1.82 5.85 12.47
C ASN A 74 0.48 5.09 12.43
N GLU A 75 -0.01 4.66 13.59
CA GLU A 75 -1.24 3.85 13.70
C GLU A 75 -2.47 4.59 13.12
N GLU A 76 -2.56 5.91 13.29
CA GLU A 76 -3.65 6.72 12.71
C GLU A 76 -3.62 6.75 11.17
N LEU A 77 -2.43 6.52 10.57
CA LEU A 77 -2.17 6.48 9.13
C LEU A 77 -1.90 5.05 8.63
N THR A 78 -2.35 4.05 9.37
CA THR A 78 -2.27 2.63 9.00
C THR A 78 -3.67 2.11 8.74
N PHE A 79 -3.86 1.50 7.57
CA PHE A 79 -5.16 1.08 7.04
C PHE A 79 -5.18 -0.42 6.82
N ASP A 80 -6.16 -1.08 7.38
CA ASP A 80 -6.40 -2.50 7.21
C ASP A 80 -7.40 -2.75 6.08
N LYS A 81 -7.12 -3.75 5.23
CA LYS A 81 -8.01 -4.21 4.18
C LYS A 81 -8.17 -5.73 4.18
N GLY A 82 -9.15 -6.24 3.44
CA GLY A 82 -9.44 -7.68 3.39
C GLY A 82 -9.85 -8.26 4.73
N CYS A 83 -10.48 -7.46 5.60
CA CYS A 83 -10.93 -7.86 6.93
C CYS A 83 -12.22 -8.69 6.90
N GLU A 84 -13.01 -8.59 5.83
CA GLU A 84 -14.27 -9.28 5.69
C GLU A 84 -14.07 -10.68 5.14
N LYS A 85 -14.49 -11.70 5.91
CA LYS A 85 -14.29 -13.13 5.60
C LYS A 85 -14.66 -13.54 4.17
N SER A 86 -15.74 -13.00 3.62
CA SER A 86 -16.32 -13.43 2.35
C SER A 86 -16.09 -12.47 1.18
N GLN A 87 -15.27 -11.44 1.39
CA GLN A 87 -15.03 -10.41 0.39
C GLN A 87 -13.53 -10.27 0.10
N GLU A 88 -13.14 -10.48 -1.16
CA GLU A 88 -11.79 -10.15 -1.64
C GLU A 88 -11.67 -8.64 -1.83
N GLN A 89 -10.56 -8.07 -1.33
CA GLN A 89 -10.29 -6.64 -1.43
C GLN A 89 -8.82 -6.41 -1.81
N TYR A 90 -8.56 -6.15 -3.09
CA TYR A 90 -7.20 -5.85 -3.55
C TYR A 90 -6.82 -4.38 -3.32
N SER A 91 -7.71 -3.44 -3.66
CA SER A 91 -7.45 -2.02 -3.48
C SER A 91 -7.35 -1.63 -2.01
N GLY A 92 -6.34 -0.82 -1.70
CA GLY A 92 -6.19 -0.20 -0.39
C GLY A 92 -7.00 1.08 -0.21
N PHE A 93 -7.65 1.57 -1.26
CA PHE A 93 -8.33 2.87 -1.24
C PHE A 93 -9.47 2.93 -0.21
N ASP A 94 -10.21 1.83 -0.07
CA ASP A 94 -11.27 1.65 0.94
C ASP A 94 -10.77 0.93 2.21
N GLY A 95 -9.46 0.75 2.38
CA GLY A 95 -8.88 0.27 3.63
C GLY A 95 -9.18 1.24 4.76
N VAL A 96 -9.36 0.75 5.97
CA VAL A 96 -9.80 1.55 7.12
C VAL A 96 -8.76 1.56 8.23
N ASN A 97 -8.57 2.72 8.87
CA ASN A 97 -7.76 2.85 10.08
C ASN A 97 -8.57 2.48 11.34
N GLU A 98 -7.94 2.52 12.52
CA GLU A 98 -8.59 2.23 13.79
C GLU A 98 -9.79 3.14 14.11
N ALA A 99 -9.80 4.37 13.57
CA ALA A 99 -10.92 5.30 13.70
C ALA A 99 -12.07 5.03 12.73
N GLY A 100 -11.91 4.05 11.81
CA GLY A 100 -12.90 3.70 10.79
C GLY A 100 -12.91 4.65 9.60
N GLN A 101 -11.88 5.48 9.43
CA GLN A 101 -11.72 6.36 8.28
C GLN A 101 -11.02 5.60 7.15
N THR A 102 -11.44 5.83 5.91
CA THR A 102 -10.79 5.21 4.74
C THR A 102 -9.50 5.95 4.35
N LEU A 103 -8.63 5.25 3.62
CA LEU A 103 -7.44 5.85 3.01
C LEU A 103 -7.82 7.07 2.15
N GLY A 104 -8.88 6.95 1.34
CA GLY A 104 -9.37 8.04 0.50
C GLY A 104 -9.78 9.26 1.30
N GLU A 105 -10.54 9.08 2.39
CA GLU A 105 -10.96 10.18 3.28
C GLU A 105 -9.77 10.88 3.93
N ILE A 106 -8.75 10.14 4.35
CA ILE A 106 -7.54 10.74 4.95
C ILE A 106 -6.74 11.52 3.91
N LEU A 107 -6.59 11.01 2.68
CA LEU A 107 -5.91 11.73 1.60
C LEU A 107 -6.62 13.06 1.27
N GLU A 108 -7.95 13.08 1.28
CA GLU A 108 -8.74 14.31 1.11
C GLU A 108 -8.54 15.28 2.28
N LEU A 109 -8.57 14.79 3.52
CA LEU A 109 -8.35 15.61 4.71
C LEU A 109 -6.95 16.26 4.75
N LEU A 110 -5.95 15.59 4.14
CA LEU A 110 -4.59 16.09 4.01
C LEU A 110 -4.39 17.02 2.81
N ASP A 111 -5.45 17.39 2.09
CA ASP A 111 -5.38 18.18 0.85
C ASP A 111 -4.37 17.61 -0.17
N THR A 112 -4.26 16.27 -0.23
CA THR A 112 -3.30 15.57 -1.07
C THR A 112 -3.62 15.76 -2.54
N THR A 113 -2.60 15.98 -3.36
CA THR A 113 -2.73 16.06 -4.82
C THR A 113 -1.95 14.96 -5.53
N ASP A 114 -0.76 14.66 -5.06
CA ASP A 114 0.16 13.67 -5.63
C ASP A 114 0.39 12.53 -4.62
N VAL A 115 0.27 11.29 -5.06
CA VAL A 115 0.47 10.10 -4.23
C VAL A 115 1.57 9.23 -4.82
N TYR A 116 2.63 9.00 -4.05
CA TYR A 116 3.65 8.02 -4.39
C TYR A 116 3.23 6.65 -3.85
N VAL A 117 3.19 5.65 -4.73
CA VAL A 117 2.75 4.29 -4.38
C VAL A 117 3.92 3.33 -4.49
N CYS A 118 4.07 2.47 -3.48
CA CYS A 118 5.01 1.35 -3.46
C CYS A 118 4.39 0.17 -2.71
N GLY A 119 5.01 -1.01 -2.79
CA GLY A 119 4.60 -2.20 -2.04
C GLY A 119 4.43 -3.45 -2.91
N ILE A 120 3.54 -4.35 -2.48
CA ILE A 120 3.26 -5.65 -3.12
C ILE A 120 1.76 -5.98 -3.12
N ALA A 121 1.28 -6.76 -4.08
CA ALA A 121 1.96 -7.17 -5.31
C ALA A 121 1.53 -6.26 -6.46
N THR A 122 2.47 -6.00 -7.39
CA THR A 122 2.26 -5.04 -8.51
C THR A 122 0.98 -5.30 -9.26
N GLU A 123 0.73 -6.54 -9.67
CA GLU A 123 -0.40 -6.97 -10.51
C GLU A 123 -1.73 -7.12 -9.77
N TYR A 124 -1.73 -6.94 -8.45
CA TYR A 124 -2.89 -7.06 -7.57
C TYR A 124 -3.14 -5.79 -6.76
N CYS A 125 -2.69 -5.76 -5.51
CA CYS A 125 -3.02 -4.67 -4.58
C CYS A 125 -2.47 -3.32 -5.04
N VAL A 126 -1.24 -3.28 -5.54
CA VAL A 126 -0.61 -2.03 -6.01
C VAL A 126 -1.40 -1.46 -7.19
N ARG A 127 -1.66 -2.26 -8.23
CA ARG A 127 -2.41 -1.83 -9.41
C ARG A 127 -3.80 -1.35 -9.04
N ASN A 128 -4.58 -2.16 -8.31
CA ASN A 128 -5.95 -1.80 -7.95
C ASN A 128 -6.01 -0.51 -7.11
N THR A 129 -5.04 -0.32 -6.19
CA THR A 129 -4.95 0.91 -5.41
C THR A 129 -4.60 2.12 -6.28
N CYS A 130 -3.65 1.99 -7.20
CA CYS A 130 -3.29 3.06 -8.14
C CYS A 130 -4.48 3.47 -9.02
N GLU A 131 -5.21 2.50 -9.56
CA GLU A 131 -6.39 2.74 -10.39
C GLU A 131 -7.49 3.50 -9.63
N ASP A 132 -7.77 3.12 -8.38
CA ASP A 132 -8.81 3.76 -7.58
C ASP A 132 -8.38 5.15 -7.11
N LEU A 133 -7.12 5.35 -6.74
CA LEU A 133 -6.56 6.68 -6.47
C LEU A 133 -6.69 7.61 -7.69
N MET A 134 -6.38 7.12 -8.88
CA MET A 134 -6.51 7.90 -10.11
C MET A 134 -7.97 8.22 -10.42
N LYS A 135 -8.89 7.27 -10.27
CA LYS A 135 -10.34 7.50 -10.43
C LYS A 135 -10.87 8.56 -9.46
N ALA A 136 -10.32 8.61 -8.25
CA ALA A 136 -10.64 9.62 -7.25
C ALA A 136 -10.03 11.01 -7.56
N GLY A 137 -9.17 11.12 -8.57
CA GLY A 137 -8.61 12.40 -9.04
C GLY A 137 -7.21 12.71 -8.54
N PHE A 138 -6.57 11.80 -7.82
CA PHE A 138 -5.18 11.97 -7.39
C PHE A 138 -4.21 11.75 -8.56
N LYS A 139 -3.08 12.45 -8.54
CA LYS A 139 -1.95 12.15 -9.42
C LYS A 139 -1.14 11.01 -8.80
N VAL A 140 -1.09 9.89 -9.50
CA VAL A 140 -0.43 8.68 -9.01
C VAL A 140 0.95 8.53 -9.61
N ARG A 141 1.95 8.32 -8.76
CA ARG A 141 3.35 8.05 -9.11
C ARG A 141 3.75 6.71 -8.53
N LEU A 142 3.93 5.73 -9.37
CA LEU A 142 4.36 4.39 -8.99
C LEU A 142 5.88 4.33 -8.93
N LEU A 143 6.44 4.00 -7.77
CA LEU A 143 7.88 3.85 -7.56
C LEU A 143 8.32 2.44 -7.98
N SER A 144 8.79 2.29 -9.23
CA SER A 144 9.06 0.99 -9.85
C SER A 144 10.15 0.18 -9.13
N ASP A 145 11.13 0.84 -8.53
CA ASP A 145 12.17 0.18 -7.74
C ASP A 145 11.69 -0.27 -6.34
N CYS A 146 10.53 0.22 -5.91
CA CYS A 146 9.96 -0.01 -4.57
C CYS A 146 8.76 -0.98 -4.59
N ILE A 147 8.57 -1.73 -5.66
CA ILE A 147 7.48 -2.70 -5.80
C ILE A 147 8.01 -4.12 -6.00
N ALA A 148 7.16 -5.11 -5.67
CA ALA A 148 7.42 -6.50 -5.95
C ALA A 148 6.16 -7.18 -6.49
N TYR A 149 6.31 -8.37 -7.06
CA TYR A 149 5.26 -9.09 -7.79
C TYR A 149 5.21 -10.57 -7.41
N VAL A 150 4.11 -11.21 -7.74
CA VAL A 150 3.93 -12.66 -7.63
C VAL A 150 4.32 -13.33 -8.94
N ASP A 151 3.89 -12.78 -10.08
CA ASP A 151 4.16 -13.27 -11.41
C ASP A 151 4.83 -12.22 -12.31
N SER A 152 5.95 -12.58 -12.93
CA SER A 152 6.75 -11.67 -13.76
C SER A 152 6.01 -11.16 -15.00
N GLU A 153 5.20 -11.99 -15.64
CA GLU A 153 4.45 -11.56 -16.84
C GLU A 153 3.25 -10.69 -16.44
N GLY A 154 2.56 -11.04 -15.33
CA GLY A 154 1.53 -10.22 -14.72
C GLY A 154 2.05 -8.84 -14.31
N HIS A 155 3.23 -8.79 -13.71
CA HIS A 155 3.92 -7.54 -13.36
C HIS A 155 4.15 -6.63 -14.58
N LYS A 156 4.78 -7.15 -15.64
CA LYS A 156 5.05 -6.37 -16.87
C LYS A 156 3.77 -5.83 -17.49
N LYS A 157 2.75 -6.69 -17.56
CA LYS A 157 1.44 -6.32 -18.09
C LYS A 157 0.81 -5.22 -17.23
N ALA A 158 0.82 -5.36 -15.91
CA ALA A 158 0.26 -4.37 -15.01
C ALA A 158 0.96 -3.01 -15.12
N LEU A 159 2.30 -2.98 -15.21
CA LEU A 159 3.06 -1.75 -15.44
C LEU A 159 2.67 -1.05 -16.74
N GLN A 160 2.53 -1.81 -17.84
CA GLN A 160 2.13 -1.25 -19.13
C GLN A 160 0.71 -0.68 -19.06
N GLU A 161 -0.24 -1.43 -18.50
CA GLU A 161 -1.64 -1.00 -18.38
C GLU A 161 -1.76 0.26 -17.51
N MET A 162 -1.08 0.32 -16.35
CA MET A 162 -1.06 1.51 -15.49
C MET A 162 -0.46 2.72 -16.22
N ALA A 163 0.62 2.54 -16.99
CA ALA A 163 1.22 3.63 -17.78
C ALA A 163 0.27 4.11 -18.90
N ASP A 164 -0.40 3.21 -19.57
CA ASP A 164 -1.37 3.53 -20.62
C ASP A 164 -2.61 4.30 -20.07
N GLU A 165 -2.96 4.05 -18.82
CA GLU A 165 -4.01 4.76 -18.08
C GLU A 165 -3.57 6.14 -17.54
N GLY A 166 -2.29 6.46 -17.60
CA GLY A 166 -1.74 7.76 -17.20
C GLY A 166 -1.10 7.80 -15.81
N ILE A 167 -0.88 6.65 -15.18
CA ILE A 167 -0.11 6.55 -13.94
C ILE A 167 1.38 6.73 -14.28
N SER A 168 2.06 7.65 -13.59
CA SER A 168 3.50 7.87 -13.78
C SER A 168 4.27 6.71 -13.16
N VAL A 169 5.06 6.00 -13.96
CA VAL A 169 5.98 4.93 -13.49
C VAL A 169 7.37 5.51 -13.41
N GLU A 170 7.93 5.62 -12.20
CA GLU A 170 9.21 6.27 -11.88
C GLU A 170 10.27 5.27 -11.41
#